data_bae72020caa0c13cd362acc306df6d23
#
_entry.id   bae72020caa0c13cd362acc306df6d23
#
_cell.length_a   1.000
_cell.length_b   1.000
_cell.length_c   1.000
_cell.angle_alpha   90.00
_cell.angle_beta   90.00
_cell.angle_gamma   90.00
#
_symmetry.space_group_name_H-M   'P 1'
#
loop_
_entity.id
_entity.type
_entity.pdbx_description
1 polymer ?
#
loop_
_entity_poly.entity_id
_entity_poly.type
_entity_poly.pdbx_seq_one_letter_code
_entity_poly.pdbx_strand_id
1 'polypeptide(L)'
;MSETLLDMKGTACPIPVLRANRALRSMAPGERLRVLATDRASVADFQAFCRETGHALLAWSEENGVFSFVIRRRADAPAATE
;
A
#
# COMPACT_ATOMS: atom_id res chain seq x y z
N MET A 1 16.48 -0.10 7.50
CA MET A 1 15.43 -0.52 6.99
C MET A 1 14.25 -0.10 7.68
N SER A 2 13.45 0.71 7.15
CA SER A 2 12.32 1.13 7.88
C SER A 2 11.07 0.63 7.21
N GLU A 3 10.09 0.31 8.02
CA GLU A 3 8.78 -0.07 7.55
C GLU A 3 7.79 0.86 8.23
N THR A 4 7.04 1.59 7.44
CA THR A 4 6.04 2.51 7.97
C THR A 4 4.73 1.74 8.15
N LEU A 5 4.05 1.99 9.25
CA LEU A 5 2.77 1.34 9.52
C LEU A 5 1.63 2.33 9.32
N LEU A 6 0.65 1.93 8.54
CA LEU A 6 -0.55 2.73 8.31
C LEU A 6 -1.74 1.90 8.76
N ASP A 7 -2.34 2.30 9.86
CA ASP A 7 -3.45 1.55 10.44
C ASP A 7 -4.76 2.13 9.93
N MET A 8 -5.39 1.41 9.02
CA MET A 8 -6.65 1.85 8.43
C MET A 8 -7.80 0.92 8.83
N LYS A 9 -7.64 0.22 9.97
CA LYS A 9 -8.73 -0.62 10.45
C LYS A 9 -9.96 0.25 10.72
N GLY A 10 -11.12 -0.26 10.38
CA GLY A 10 -12.36 0.46 10.60
C GLY A 10 -12.75 1.43 9.51
N THR A 11 -11.90 1.64 8.50
CA THR A 11 -12.28 2.52 7.40
C THR A 11 -12.73 1.70 6.20
N ALA A 12 -13.62 2.28 5.41
CA ALA A 12 -14.16 1.61 4.25
C ALA A 12 -13.34 1.90 3.00
N CYS A 13 -13.34 0.94 2.10
CA CYS A 13 -12.77 1.12 0.78
C CYS A 13 -13.47 2.32 0.11
N PRO A 14 -12.73 3.20 -0.60
CA PRO A 14 -11.32 3.07 -0.98
C PRO A 14 -10.36 3.85 -0.08
N ILE A 15 -10.74 4.19 1.12
CA ILE A 15 -9.91 5.05 1.97
C ILE A 15 -8.53 4.45 2.23
N PRO A 16 -8.40 3.14 2.53
CA PRO A 16 -7.06 2.60 2.76
C PRO A 16 -6.11 2.81 1.58
N VAL A 17 -6.60 2.65 0.35
CA VAL A 17 -5.77 2.84 -0.83
C VAL A 17 -5.37 4.30 -0.99
N LEU A 18 -6.32 5.21 -0.77
CA LEU A 18 -6.03 6.63 -0.91
C LEU A 18 -4.98 7.08 0.09
N ARG A 19 -5.09 6.61 1.33
CA ARG A 19 -4.12 6.99 2.36
C ARG A 19 -2.78 6.32 2.10
N ALA A 20 -2.78 5.09 1.61
CA ALA A 20 -1.54 4.41 1.28
C ALA A 20 -0.81 5.13 0.16
N ASN A 21 -1.54 5.56 -0.86
CA ASN A 21 -0.94 6.31 -1.96
C ASN A 21 -0.26 7.56 -1.45
N ARG A 22 -0.92 8.27 -0.55
CA ARG A 22 -0.37 9.48 0.01
C ARG A 22 0.89 9.19 0.82
N ALA A 23 0.85 8.13 1.64
CA ALA A 23 2.00 7.77 2.44
C ALA A 23 3.19 7.37 1.57
N LEU A 24 2.93 6.59 0.51
CA LEU A 24 3.99 6.15 -0.37
C LEU A 24 4.67 7.29 -1.07
N ARG A 25 3.93 8.35 -1.36
CA ARG A 25 4.52 9.49 -2.06
C ARG A 25 5.55 10.22 -1.23
N SER A 26 5.44 10.16 0.09
CA SER A 26 6.43 10.81 0.94
C SER A 26 7.51 9.86 1.42
N MET A 27 7.49 8.61 0.99
CA MET A 27 8.49 7.64 1.39
C MET A 27 9.60 7.59 0.34
N ALA A 28 10.77 7.11 0.75
CA ALA A 28 11.87 6.95 -0.19
C ALA A 28 11.69 5.68 -1.00
N PRO A 29 12.23 5.64 -2.23
CA PRO A 29 12.14 4.44 -3.04
C PRO A 29 12.71 3.24 -2.30
N GLY A 30 12.03 2.11 -2.40
CA GLY A 30 12.46 0.88 -1.74
C GLY A 30 11.97 0.71 -0.33
N GLU A 31 11.44 1.75 0.26
CA GLU A 31 10.90 1.62 1.61
C GLU A 31 9.59 0.86 1.58
N ARG A 32 9.25 0.26 2.70
CA ARG A 32 8.06 -0.57 2.79
C ARG A 32 6.98 0.09 3.63
N LEU A 33 5.75 -0.09 3.20
CA LEU A 33 4.58 0.38 3.92
C LEU A 33 3.75 -0.82 4.29
N ARG A 34 3.41 -0.95 5.57
CA ARG A 34 2.48 -1.98 6.02
C ARG A 34 1.15 -1.31 6.28
N VAL A 35 0.10 -1.80 5.63
CA VAL A 35 -1.24 -1.26 5.78
C VAL A 35 -2.12 -2.30 6.44
N LEU A 36 -2.86 -1.90 7.44
CA LEU A 36 -3.86 -2.76 8.08
C LEU A 36 -5.23 -2.26 7.68
N ALA A 37 -6.11 -3.17 7.31
CA ALA A 37 -7.46 -2.82 6.90
C ALA A 37 -8.42 -3.92 7.34
N THR A 38 -9.69 -3.58 7.45
CA THR A 38 -10.70 -4.56 7.84
C THR A 38 -11.77 -4.73 6.78
N ASP A 39 -11.72 -3.94 5.71
CA ASP A 39 -12.67 -4.08 4.61
C ASP A 39 -12.13 -5.11 3.61
N ARG A 40 -12.90 -6.16 3.37
CA ARG A 40 -12.48 -7.22 2.47
C ARG A 40 -12.17 -6.71 1.06
N ALA A 41 -12.83 -5.66 0.63
CA ALA A 41 -12.59 -5.07 -0.69
C ALA A 41 -11.18 -4.53 -0.83
N SER A 42 -10.47 -4.33 0.28
CA SER A 42 -9.10 -3.81 0.24
C SER A 42 -8.17 -4.73 -0.54
N VAL A 43 -8.43 -6.04 -0.53
CA VAL A 43 -7.51 -6.97 -1.22
C VAL A 43 -7.46 -6.65 -2.71
N ALA A 44 -8.62 -6.62 -3.37
CA ALA A 44 -8.65 -6.33 -4.79
C ALA A 44 -8.18 -4.90 -5.07
N ASP A 45 -8.52 -3.97 -4.17
CA ASP A 45 -8.13 -2.58 -4.37
C ASP A 45 -6.62 -2.41 -4.32
N PHE A 46 -5.93 -3.06 -3.37
CA PHE A 46 -4.49 -2.94 -3.28
C PHE A 46 -3.79 -3.67 -4.41
N GLN A 47 -4.37 -4.79 -4.87
CA GLN A 47 -3.81 -5.48 -6.02
C GLN A 47 -3.87 -4.59 -7.26
N ALA A 48 -5.01 -3.96 -7.50
CA ALA A 48 -5.16 -3.06 -8.63
C ALA A 48 -4.27 -1.83 -8.50
N PHE A 49 -4.23 -1.25 -7.30
CA PHE A 49 -3.42 -0.07 -7.06
C PHE A 49 -1.95 -0.33 -7.36
N CYS A 50 -1.42 -1.45 -6.84
CA CYS A 50 0.00 -1.74 -7.06
C CYS A 50 0.28 -2.05 -8.52
N ARG A 51 -0.65 -2.72 -9.20
CA ARG A 51 -0.49 -3.00 -10.61
C ARG A 51 -0.45 -1.72 -11.44
N GLU A 52 -1.32 -0.76 -11.08
CA GLU A 52 -1.43 0.46 -11.86
C GLU A 52 -0.32 1.45 -11.57
N THR A 53 0.19 1.46 -10.36
CA THR A 53 1.20 2.44 -9.98
C THR A 53 2.62 1.93 -10.09
N GLY A 54 2.80 0.62 -10.16
CA GLY A 54 4.13 0.04 -10.21
C GLY A 54 4.74 -0.23 -8.84
N HIS A 55 4.07 0.13 -7.75
CA HIS A 55 4.54 -0.29 -6.43
C HIS A 55 4.39 -1.80 -6.32
N ALA A 56 5.25 -2.43 -5.53
CA ALA A 56 5.23 -3.88 -5.40
C ALA A 56 4.43 -4.31 -4.19
N LEU A 57 3.40 -5.11 -4.42
CA LEU A 57 2.68 -5.74 -3.31
C LEU A 57 3.47 -6.99 -2.95
N LEU A 58 4.28 -6.89 -1.91
CA LEU A 58 5.19 -7.97 -1.56
C LEU A 58 4.47 -9.14 -0.90
N ALA A 59 3.46 -8.85 -0.11
CA ALA A 59 2.73 -9.89 0.59
C ALA A 59 1.44 -9.31 1.15
N TRP A 60 0.45 -10.16 1.33
CA TRP A 60 -0.72 -9.77 2.11
C TRP A 60 -1.26 -11.01 2.81
N SER A 61 -1.94 -10.79 3.90
CA SER A 61 -2.53 -11.89 4.65
C SER A 61 -3.76 -11.40 5.37
N GLU A 62 -4.55 -12.33 5.83
CA GLU A 62 -5.72 -12.01 6.64
C GLU A 62 -5.68 -12.85 7.91
N GLU A 63 -5.99 -12.24 9.04
CA GLU A 63 -6.06 -12.95 10.29
C GLU A 63 -7.18 -12.32 11.11
N ASN A 64 -8.20 -13.11 11.40
CA ASN A 64 -9.33 -12.64 12.23
C ASN A 64 -9.96 -11.35 11.71
N GLY A 65 -10.13 -11.27 10.40
CA GLY A 65 -10.78 -10.12 9.79
C GLY A 65 -9.89 -8.92 9.56
N VAL A 66 -8.61 -9.01 9.92
CA VAL A 66 -7.68 -7.92 9.68
C VAL A 66 -6.78 -8.31 8.52
N PHE A 67 -6.79 -7.48 7.48
CA PHE A 67 -5.94 -7.67 6.32
C PHE A 67 -4.67 -6.86 6.48
N SER A 68 -3.53 -7.46 6.20
CA SER A 68 -2.24 -6.80 6.29
C SER A 68 -1.57 -6.84 4.93
N PHE A 69 -1.15 -5.67 4.44
CA PHE A 69 -0.51 -5.55 3.13
C PHE A 69 0.87 -4.96 3.31
N VAL A 70 1.87 -5.55 2.66
CA VAL A 70 3.22 -4.99 2.68
C VAL A 70 3.53 -4.54 1.26
N ILE A 71 3.76 -3.25 1.10
CA ILE A 71 3.95 -2.64 -0.22
C ILE A 71 5.31 -1.97 -0.23
N ARG A 72 6.12 -2.29 -1.25
CA ARG A 72 7.40 -1.62 -1.41
C ARG A 72 7.24 -0.47 -2.41
N ARG A 73 7.71 0.70 -2.00
CA ARG A 73 7.62 1.86 -2.86
C ARG A 73 8.52 1.66 -4.08
N ARG A 74 7.96 1.89 -5.24
CA ARG A 74 8.72 1.76 -6.49
C ARG A 74 9.80 2.82 -6.54
N ALA A 75 10.82 2.55 -7.33
CA ALA A 75 11.81 3.56 -7.62
C ALA A 75 11.18 4.57 -8.58
N ASP A 76 11.45 5.85 -8.39
CA ASP A 76 10.92 6.85 -9.28
C ASP A 76 11.55 6.68 -10.65
N ALA A 77 10.76 6.86 -11.67
CA ALA A 77 11.28 6.86 -13.01
C ALA A 77 12.24 8.02 -13.15
N PRO A 78 13.28 7.83 -13.91
CA PRO A 78 14.15 8.94 -14.17
C PRO A 78 13.34 9.99 -14.86
N ALA A 79 13.57 11.03 -14.48
CA ALA A 79 12.78 12.00 -14.93
C ALA A 79 12.56 12.00 -16.38
N ALA A 80 12.45 11.47 -16.50
CA ALA A 80 12.05 11.49 -17.24
C ALA A 80 11.30 11.74 -17.79
N THR A 81 11.23 11.61 -17.70
CA THR A 81 10.60 11.71 -17.94
C THR A 81 9.95 12.52 -18.29
N GLU A 82 9.84 12.83 -18.39
CA GLU A 82 9.29 13.54 -18.64
C GLU A 82 9.30 14.08 -18.97
#